data_08a6d0818636095c0658b375d01785a4
#
_entry.id   08a6d0818636095c0658b375d01785a4
#
_cell.length_a   1.000
_cell.length_b   1.000
_cell.length_c   1.000
_cell.angle_alpha   90.00
_cell.angle_beta   90.00
_cell.angle_gamma   90.00
#
_symmetry.space_group_name_H-M   'P 1'
#
loop_
_entity.id
_entity.type
_entity.pdbx_description
1 polymer ?
#
loop_
_entity_poly.entity_id
_entity_poly.type
_entity_poly.pdbx_seq_one_letter_code
_entity_poly.pdbx_strand_id
1 'polypeptide(L)'
;VLRFLLGVAEAGLLPGLMYHLGTWIPEQRRGLAASWLLSTAAIGPMLGAPLATGIMEMHGFAGFQGWQWLFILEGAATVAVGLFTLGFLPTTPRAATWLNPTEQTWLSDTLARELAVKERAGMTRLSAGFLNKRVLLALAIGFFLLFITFGTIMWLPQMIKAFGGLTNMEVGLLSILPFACGAVGMIYCGRRSDRTRERRWYVVGAALLSAFGFAIAGLAPSPLWAFVGLCLGMMGILSTFGVFWAYAGDLLGGAAAAGGLAFINTSSQLGAFLGPICVGYLKQASQTFNSGLLLLSACAVVTALIALSLRNARAQEAAVISQALV
;
A
#
# COMPACT_ATOMS: atom_id res chain seq x y z
N VAL A 1 12.51 22.50 2.93
CA VAL A 1 13.21 21.93 4.10
C VAL A 1 12.26 21.12 4.96
N LEU A 2 11.14 21.67 5.48
CA LEU A 2 10.23 20.94 6.39
C LEU A 2 9.64 19.67 5.78
N ARG A 3 9.20 19.68 4.52
CA ARG A 3 8.72 18.48 3.80
C ARG A 3 9.81 17.41 3.61
N PHE A 4 11.07 17.83 3.46
CA PHE A 4 12.18 16.88 3.39
C PHE A 4 12.41 16.20 4.75
N LEU A 5 12.43 16.97 5.85
CA LEU A 5 12.57 16.43 7.19
C LEU A 5 11.41 15.48 7.56
N LEU A 6 10.19 15.84 7.20
CA LEU A 6 9.02 14.97 7.34
C LEU A 6 9.22 13.65 6.57
N GLY A 7 9.64 13.72 5.30
CA GLY A 7 9.91 12.51 4.50
C GLY A 7 11.00 11.63 5.11
N VAL A 8 12.06 12.20 5.70
CA VAL A 8 13.09 11.45 6.42
C VAL A 8 12.51 10.75 7.65
N ALA A 9 11.64 11.43 8.41
CA ALA A 9 10.99 10.85 9.59
C ALA A 9 10.02 9.72 9.23
N GLU A 10 9.32 9.82 8.11
CA GLU A 10 8.33 8.82 7.64
C GLU A 10 8.96 7.64 6.87
N ALA A 11 10.18 7.79 6.34
CA ALA A 11 10.78 6.81 5.41
C ALA A 11 10.86 5.39 5.96
N GLY A 12 11.06 5.24 7.27
CA GLY A 12 11.16 3.94 7.94
C GLY A 12 9.83 3.29 8.32
N LEU A 13 8.70 4.01 8.25
CA LEU A 13 7.43 3.55 8.81
C LEU A 13 6.92 2.29 8.11
N LEU A 14 6.71 2.33 6.80
CA LEU A 14 6.17 1.19 6.06
C LEU A 14 7.10 -0.03 6.05
N PRO A 15 8.41 0.11 5.75
CA PRO A 15 9.34 -1.01 5.85
C PRO A 15 9.43 -1.58 7.27
N GLY A 16 9.42 -0.72 8.29
CA GLY A 16 9.42 -1.12 9.70
C GLY A 16 8.17 -1.90 10.08
N LEU A 17 6.99 -1.46 9.68
CA LEU A 17 5.73 -2.15 9.90
C LEU A 17 5.70 -3.53 9.21
N MET A 18 6.15 -3.62 7.97
CA MET A 18 6.22 -4.89 7.24
C MET A 18 7.23 -5.85 7.87
N TYR A 19 8.38 -5.33 8.32
CA TYR A 19 9.36 -6.11 9.08
C TYR A 19 8.77 -6.61 10.40
N HIS A 20 8.10 -5.73 11.15
CA HIS A 20 7.44 -6.09 12.42
C HIS A 20 6.37 -7.17 12.20
N LEU A 21 5.52 -7.06 11.18
CA LEU A 21 4.59 -8.13 10.82
C LEU A 21 5.31 -9.46 10.56
N GLY A 22 6.46 -9.42 9.90
CA GLY A 22 7.29 -10.61 9.65
C GLY A 22 7.83 -11.28 10.91
N THR A 23 8.03 -10.52 11.99
CA THR A 23 8.53 -11.01 13.29
C THR A 23 7.43 -11.43 14.28
N TRP A 24 6.15 -11.15 13.95
CA TRP A 24 5.02 -11.44 14.82
C TRP A 24 3.98 -12.38 14.19
N ILE A 25 3.82 -12.36 12.89
CA ILE A 25 2.73 -13.05 12.19
C ILE A 25 3.32 -14.19 11.34
N PRO A 26 2.89 -15.46 11.57
CA PRO A 26 3.25 -16.58 10.70
C PRO A 26 2.87 -16.34 9.24
N GLU A 27 3.66 -16.89 8.32
CA GLU A 27 3.55 -16.64 6.87
C GLU A 27 2.13 -16.90 6.32
N GLN A 28 1.43 -17.92 6.87
CA GLN A 28 0.08 -18.28 6.43
C GLN A 28 -0.96 -17.18 6.66
N ARG A 29 -0.75 -16.27 7.62
CA ARG A 29 -1.69 -15.19 7.98
C ARG A 29 -1.12 -13.79 7.72
N ARG A 30 0.14 -13.70 7.27
CA ARG A 30 0.84 -12.43 7.07
C ARG A 30 0.19 -11.55 6.00
N GLY A 31 -0.32 -12.15 4.91
CA GLY A 31 -1.00 -11.42 3.86
C GLY A 31 -2.31 -10.78 4.33
N LEU A 32 -3.10 -11.49 5.13
CA LEU A 32 -4.31 -10.94 5.73
C LEU A 32 -3.96 -9.80 6.71
N ALA A 33 -2.96 -10.02 7.57
CA ALA A 33 -2.52 -8.99 8.52
C ALA A 33 -1.98 -7.74 7.80
N ALA A 34 -1.17 -7.93 6.76
CA ALA A 34 -0.70 -6.83 5.91
C ALA A 34 -1.86 -6.10 5.23
N SER A 35 -2.86 -6.82 4.70
CA SER A 35 -4.03 -6.21 4.07
C SER A 35 -4.87 -5.39 5.07
N TRP A 36 -5.04 -5.86 6.29
CA TRP A 36 -5.70 -5.10 7.35
C TRP A 36 -4.92 -3.84 7.72
N LEU A 37 -3.61 -3.97 7.93
CA LEU A 37 -2.75 -2.82 8.22
C LEU A 37 -2.79 -1.79 7.08
N LEU A 38 -2.61 -2.25 5.85
CA LEU A 38 -2.56 -1.37 4.69
C LEU A 38 -3.94 -0.81 4.29
N SER A 39 -5.06 -1.41 4.77
CA SER A 39 -6.40 -0.84 4.56
C SER A 39 -6.55 0.54 5.20
N THR A 40 -5.69 0.89 6.17
CA THR A 40 -5.62 2.24 6.73
C THR A 40 -5.26 3.30 5.67
N ALA A 41 -4.56 2.92 4.60
CA ALA A 41 -4.29 3.80 3.46
C ALA A 41 -5.56 4.20 2.69
N ALA A 42 -6.63 3.40 2.77
CA ALA A 42 -7.94 3.74 2.23
C ALA A 42 -8.85 4.38 3.28
N ILE A 43 -8.87 3.82 4.50
CA ILE A 43 -9.71 4.29 5.61
C ILE A 43 -9.27 5.68 6.10
N GLY A 44 -7.95 5.93 6.12
CA GLY A 44 -7.39 7.20 6.55
C GLY A 44 -7.94 8.39 5.76
N PRO A 45 -7.79 8.47 4.44
CA PRO A 45 -8.38 9.54 3.63
C PRO A 45 -9.90 9.57 3.66
N MET A 46 -10.57 8.40 3.76
CA MET A 46 -12.02 8.31 3.84
C MET A 46 -12.58 9.03 5.07
N LEU A 47 -11.97 8.86 6.23
CA LEU A 47 -12.35 9.51 7.47
C LEU A 47 -11.68 10.89 7.62
N GLY A 48 -10.46 11.02 7.15
CA GLY A 48 -9.63 12.22 7.28
C GLY A 48 -10.18 13.41 6.48
N ALA A 49 -10.71 13.19 5.27
CA ALA A 49 -11.20 14.29 4.45
C ALA A 49 -12.35 15.09 5.10
N PRO A 50 -13.44 14.48 5.60
CA PRO A 50 -14.49 15.21 6.30
C PRO A 50 -13.99 15.79 7.63
N LEU A 51 -13.11 15.09 8.34
CA LEU A 51 -12.53 15.55 9.60
C LEU A 51 -11.65 16.78 9.38
N ALA A 52 -10.80 16.77 8.36
CA ALA A 52 -9.97 17.89 7.98
C ALA A 52 -10.82 19.11 7.59
N THR A 53 -11.92 18.90 6.83
CA THR A 53 -12.85 19.98 6.47
C THR A 53 -13.47 20.61 7.72
N GLY A 54 -13.96 19.79 8.68
CA GLY A 54 -14.52 20.29 9.93
C GLY A 54 -13.51 21.04 10.80
N ILE A 55 -12.26 20.56 10.87
CA ILE A 55 -11.18 21.26 11.61
C ILE A 55 -10.86 22.60 10.95
N MET A 56 -10.86 22.66 9.62
CA MET A 56 -10.58 23.92 8.91
C MET A 56 -11.64 25.00 9.14
N GLU A 57 -12.88 24.64 9.53
CA GLU A 57 -13.92 25.59 9.93
C GLU A 57 -13.59 26.30 11.26
N MET A 58 -12.63 25.80 12.04
CA MET A 58 -12.12 26.46 13.26
C MET A 58 -11.24 27.69 12.96
N HIS A 59 -11.26 28.19 11.73
CA HIS A 59 -10.52 29.39 11.33
C HIS A 59 -10.86 30.59 12.23
N GLY A 60 -9.83 31.23 12.78
CA GLY A 60 -9.95 32.36 13.72
C GLY A 60 -10.09 31.96 15.20
N PHE A 61 -10.39 30.70 15.51
CA PHE A 61 -10.46 30.23 16.90
C PHE A 61 -9.09 30.30 17.57
N ALA A 62 -9.01 30.90 18.75
CA ALA A 62 -7.77 31.17 19.51
C ALA A 62 -6.66 31.88 18.69
N GLY A 63 -7.02 32.64 17.65
CA GLY A 63 -6.07 33.39 16.82
C GLY A 63 -5.36 32.55 15.75
N PHE A 64 -5.66 31.24 15.65
CA PHE A 64 -5.05 30.35 14.64
C PHE A 64 -5.92 30.24 13.38
N GLN A 65 -5.24 30.01 12.26
CA GLN A 65 -5.90 29.70 11.00
C GLN A 65 -6.33 28.24 10.95
N GLY A 66 -7.39 27.88 10.19
CA GLY A 66 -7.92 26.53 10.14
C GLY A 66 -6.89 25.46 9.78
N TRP A 67 -5.97 25.75 8.84
CA TRP A 67 -4.87 24.82 8.49
C TRP A 67 -3.88 24.59 9.64
N GLN A 68 -3.67 25.58 10.53
CA GLN A 68 -2.81 25.43 11.70
C GLN A 68 -3.45 24.47 12.71
N TRP A 69 -4.78 24.58 12.91
CA TRP A 69 -5.53 23.65 13.75
C TRP A 69 -5.42 22.21 13.21
N LEU A 70 -5.47 22.03 11.90
CA LEU A 70 -5.29 20.71 11.28
C LEU A 70 -3.95 20.08 11.72
N PHE A 71 -2.84 20.78 11.53
CA PHE A 71 -1.52 20.28 11.93
C PHE A 71 -1.37 20.09 13.45
N ILE A 72 -1.95 20.96 14.27
CA ILE A 72 -1.89 20.84 15.73
C ILE A 72 -2.63 19.60 16.20
N LEU A 73 -3.89 19.40 15.76
CA LEU A 73 -4.73 18.30 16.24
C LEU A 73 -4.27 16.93 15.70
N GLU A 74 -4.01 16.84 14.41
CA GLU A 74 -3.54 15.59 13.80
C GLU A 74 -2.10 15.24 14.26
N GLY A 75 -1.24 16.24 14.37
CA GLY A 75 0.12 16.07 14.88
C GLY A 75 0.15 15.65 16.34
N ALA A 76 -0.64 16.28 17.20
CA ALA A 76 -0.73 15.93 18.62
C ALA A 76 -1.25 14.50 18.81
N ALA A 77 -2.30 14.11 18.05
CA ALA A 77 -2.83 12.75 18.07
C ALA A 77 -1.77 11.72 17.64
N THR A 78 -1.02 12.02 16.58
CA THR A 78 0.07 11.16 16.08
C THR A 78 1.19 11.00 17.11
N VAL A 79 1.62 12.08 17.75
CA VAL A 79 2.64 12.05 18.82
C VAL A 79 2.14 11.22 20.01
N ALA A 80 0.90 11.41 20.44
CA ALA A 80 0.32 10.63 21.55
C ALA A 80 0.31 9.14 21.27
N VAL A 81 -0.13 8.72 20.06
CA VAL A 81 -0.09 7.33 19.62
C VAL A 81 1.35 6.80 19.55
N GLY A 82 2.29 7.60 19.04
CA GLY A 82 3.70 7.24 18.99
C GLY A 82 4.29 6.96 20.38
N LEU A 83 4.04 7.84 21.34
CA LEU A 83 4.48 7.66 22.73
C LEU A 83 3.84 6.44 23.38
N PHE A 84 2.55 6.22 23.16
CA PHE A 84 1.85 5.01 23.63
C PHE A 84 2.48 3.74 23.04
N THR A 85 2.78 3.73 21.75
CA THR A 85 3.38 2.58 21.05
C THR A 85 4.76 2.23 21.64
N LEU A 86 5.59 3.22 21.96
CA LEU A 86 6.90 2.99 22.59
C LEU A 86 6.83 2.27 23.92
N GLY A 87 5.77 2.53 24.71
CA GLY A 87 5.58 1.85 26.01
C GLY A 87 4.85 0.53 25.93
N PHE A 88 4.00 0.32 24.92
CA PHE A 88 3.07 -0.81 24.87
C PHE A 88 3.52 -1.93 23.93
N LEU A 89 4.27 -1.63 22.86
CA LEU A 89 4.60 -2.61 21.82
C LEU A 89 5.91 -3.35 22.15
N PRO A 90 5.87 -4.66 22.53
CA PRO A 90 7.09 -5.41 22.78
C PRO A 90 7.80 -5.77 21.48
N THR A 91 9.13 -5.84 21.55
CA THR A 91 9.99 -6.11 20.40
C THR A 91 9.91 -7.54 19.88
N THR A 92 9.56 -8.49 20.75
CA THR A 92 9.50 -9.92 20.41
C THR A 92 8.29 -10.59 21.06
N PRO A 93 7.76 -11.70 20.49
CA PRO A 93 6.68 -12.46 21.09
C PRO A 93 6.97 -12.95 22.53
N ARG A 94 8.24 -13.24 22.82
CA ARG A 94 8.65 -13.67 24.18
C ARG A 94 8.54 -12.58 25.24
N ALA A 95 8.62 -11.33 24.84
CA ALA A 95 8.48 -10.18 25.73
C ALA A 95 7.01 -9.73 25.91
N ALA A 96 6.08 -10.37 25.23
CA ALA A 96 4.65 -10.00 25.25
C ALA A 96 3.97 -10.55 26.49
N THR A 97 3.65 -9.70 27.45
CA THR A 97 3.03 -10.07 28.74
C THR A 97 1.58 -10.52 28.62
N TRP A 98 0.91 -10.21 27.50
CA TRP A 98 -0.47 -10.62 27.23
C TRP A 98 -0.61 -12.03 26.63
N LEU A 99 0.51 -12.65 26.19
CA LEU A 99 0.53 -14.03 25.72
C LEU A 99 0.83 -14.96 26.88
N ASN A 100 0.16 -16.11 26.91
CA ASN A 100 0.52 -17.13 27.86
C ASN A 100 1.83 -17.85 27.46
N PRO A 101 2.53 -18.54 28.38
CA PRO A 101 3.85 -19.15 28.06
C PRO A 101 3.79 -20.16 26.91
N THR A 102 2.68 -20.89 26.76
CA THR A 102 2.48 -21.86 25.69
C THR A 102 2.37 -21.16 24.33
N GLU A 103 1.61 -20.07 24.26
CA GLU A 103 1.47 -19.25 23.05
C GLU A 103 2.78 -18.57 22.67
N GLN A 104 3.51 -18.03 23.64
CA GLN A 104 4.83 -17.42 23.43
C GLN A 104 5.82 -18.43 22.81
N THR A 105 5.86 -19.65 23.37
CA THR A 105 6.75 -20.71 22.89
C THR A 105 6.34 -21.16 21.48
N TRP A 106 5.06 -21.47 21.27
CA TRP A 106 4.54 -21.90 19.97
C TRP A 106 4.83 -20.87 18.87
N LEU A 107 4.56 -19.59 19.14
CA LEU A 107 4.77 -18.52 18.17
C LEU A 107 6.27 -18.34 17.87
N SER A 108 7.10 -18.29 18.91
CA SER A 108 8.56 -18.15 18.75
C SER A 108 9.17 -19.29 17.95
N ASP A 109 8.75 -20.54 18.22
CA ASP A 109 9.25 -21.73 17.53
C ASP A 109 8.78 -21.79 16.06
N THR A 110 7.56 -21.32 15.78
CA THR A 110 7.03 -21.25 14.42
C THR A 110 7.82 -20.25 13.60
N LEU A 111 8.01 -19.03 14.13
CA LEU A 111 8.78 -17.98 13.44
C LEU A 111 10.26 -18.35 13.27
N ALA A 112 10.86 -19.02 14.27
CA ALA A 112 12.24 -19.52 14.17
C ALA A 112 12.40 -20.57 13.07
N ARG A 113 11.43 -21.47 12.90
CA ARG A 113 11.42 -22.45 11.80
C ARG A 113 11.32 -21.80 10.43
N GLU A 114 10.43 -20.83 10.28
CA GLU A 114 10.31 -20.05 9.02
C GLU A 114 11.62 -19.32 8.68
N LEU A 115 12.27 -18.71 9.68
CA LEU A 115 13.55 -18.03 9.50
C LEU A 115 14.65 -19.01 9.09
N ALA A 116 14.75 -20.18 9.73
CA ALA A 116 15.73 -21.19 9.42
C ALA A 116 15.62 -21.72 7.97
N VAL A 117 14.37 -21.84 7.44
CA VAL A 117 14.14 -22.19 6.03
C VAL A 117 14.69 -21.10 5.10
N LYS A 118 14.44 -19.85 5.41
CA LYS A 118 14.94 -18.70 4.62
C LYS A 118 16.47 -18.57 4.69
N GLU A 119 17.07 -18.86 5.83
CA GLU A 119 18.53 -18.89 6.00
C GLU A 119 19.18 -19.97 5.13
N ARG A 120 18.66 -21.20 5.16
CA ARG A 120 19.15 -22.30 4.31
C ARG A 120 19.03 -21.97 2.83
N ALA A 121 17.99 -21.26 2.42
CA ALA A 121 17.81 -20.80 1.05
C ALA A 121 18.69 -19.58 0.68
N GLY A 122 19.55 -19.09 1.57
CA GLY A 122 20.41 -17.92 1.34
C GLY A 122 19.66 -16.59 1.23
N MET A 123 18.38 -16.56 1.61
CA MET A 123 17.51 -15.37 1.48
C MET A 123 17.77 -14.32 2.58
N THR A 124 18.71 -14.57 3.50
CA THR A 124 19.04 -13.66 4.60
C THR A 124 20.28 -12.79 4.30
N ARG A 125 21.01 -13.08 3.22
CA ARG A 125 22.18 -12.29 2.84
C ARG A 125 21.76 -10.95 2.23
N LEU A 126 22.36 -9.85 2.68
CA LEU A 126 22.08 -8.50 2.16
C LEU A 126 22.21 -8.39 0.64
N SER A 127 23.23 -9.05 0.05
CA SER A 127 23.41 -9.08 -1.41
C SER A 127 22.23 -9.71 -2.17
N ALA A 128 21.54 -10.68 -1.57
CA ALA A 128 20.33 -11.26 -2.15
C ALA A 128 19.16 -10.26 -2.21
N GLY A 129 19.18 -9.24 -1.36
CA GLY A 129 18.15 -8.19 -1.32
C GLY A 129 18.28 -7.16 -2.44
N PHE A 130 19.42 -7.05 -3.15
CA PHE A 130 19.63 -5.98 -4.14
C PHE A 130 19.70 -6.48 -5.59
N LEU A 131 20.21 -7.66 -5.85
CA LEU A 131 20.49 -8.17 -7.21
C LEU A 131 19.60 -9.34 -7.64
N ASN A 132 18.67 -9.75 -6.81
CA ASN A 132 17.76 -10.84 -7.17
C ASN A 132 16.72 -10.35 -8.19
N LYS A 133 16.56 -11.09 -9.30
CA LYS A 133 15.54 -10.80 -10.33
C LYS A 133 14.14 -10.58 -9.75
N ARG A 134 13.79 -11.28 -8.67
CA ARG A 134 12.49 -11.15 -8.01
C ARG A 134 12.34 -9.81 -7.29
N VAL A 135 13.41 -9.33 -6.65
CA VAL A 135 13.44 -8.01 -6.02
C VAL A 135 13.36 -6.92 -7.10
N LEU A 136 14.05 -7.08 -8.22
CA LEU A 136 13.95 -6.14 -9.35
C LEU A 136 12.55 -6.09 -9.94
N LEU A 137 11.87 -7.23 -10.07
CA LEU A 137 10.46 -7.25 -10.49
C LEU A 137 9.56 -6.58 -9.45
N ALA A 138 9.80 -6.80 -8.16
CA ALA A 138 9.06 -6.13 -7.10
C ALA A 138 9.32 -4.61 -7.08
N LEU A 139 10.55 -4.16 -7.34
CA LEU A 139 10.86 -2.73 -7.54
C LEU A 139 10.01 -2.11 -8.64
N ALA A 140 9.94 -2.75 -9.79
CA ALA A 140 9.17 -2.25 -10.94
C ALA A 140 7.67 -2.23 -10.64
N ILE A 141 7.12 -3.29 -10.03
CA ILE A 141 5.71 -3.33 -9.62
C ILE A 141 5.44 -2.24 -8.58
N GLY A 142 6.28 -2.10 -7.56
CA GLY A 142 6.14 -1.10 -6.51
C GLY A 142 6.16 0.33 -7.08
N PHE A 143 7.04 0.60 -8.03
CA PHE A 143 7.11 1.89 -8.72
C PHE A 143 5.78 2.24 -9.39
N PHE A 144 5.27 1.37 -10.27
CA PHE A 144 4.01 1.63 -10.97
C PHE A 144 2.81 1.62 -10.02
N LEU A 145 2.82 0.77 -8.99
CA LEU A 145 1.79 0.72 -7.97
C LEU A 145 1.63 2.07 -7.27
N LEU A 146 2.72 2.66 -6.76
CA LEU A 146 2.66 3.96 -6.10
C LEU A 146 2.46 5.12 -7.08
N PHE A 147 2.98 5.00 -8.32
CA PHE A 147 2.71 5.96 -9.40
C PHE A 147 1.19 6.10 -9.63
N ILE A 148 0.48 4.97 -9.76
CA ILE A 148 -0.97 4.96 -9.99
C ILE A 148 -1.70 5.43 -8.74
N THR A 149 -1.33 4.90 -7.57
CA THR A 149 -1.99 5.21 -6.30
C THR A 149 -1.94 6.69 -5.99
N PHE A 150 -0.75 7.30 -5.96
CA PHE A 150 -0.60 8.72 -5.64
C PHE A 150 -1.04 9.62 -6.80
N GLY A 151 -0.85 9.18 -8.05
CA GLY A 151 -1.38 9.87 -9.22
C GLY A 151 -2.91 9.98 -9.19
N THR A 152 -3.60 9.00 -8.59
CA THR A 152 -5.06 9.07 -8.41
C THR A 152 -5.42 9.85 -7.15
N ILE A 153 -4.87 9.49 -5.97
CA ILE A 153 -5.28 10.05 -4.67
C ILE A 153 -5.14 11.58 -4.64
N MET A 154 -4.04 12.12 -5.14
CA MET A 154 -3.80 13.57 -5.13
C MET A 154 -4.78 14.37 -6.01
N TRP A 155 -5.24 13.77 -7.09
CA TRP A 155 -6.12 14.45 -8.04
C TRP A 155 -7.59 14.02 -7.90
N LEU A 156 -7.91 12.99 -7.11
CA LEU A 156 -9.26 12.43 -6.98
C LEU A 156 -10.33 13.47 -6.67
N PRO A 157 -10.17 14.39 -5.68
CA PRO A 157 -11.18 15.42 -5.42
C PRO A 157 -11.38 16.35 -6.62
N GLN A 158 -10.32 16.69 -7.33
CA GLN A 158 -10.42 17.55 -8.52
C GLN A 158 -11.01 16.82 -9.73
N MET A 159 -10.76 15.52 -9.88
CA MET A 159 -11.41 14.68 -10.87
C MET A 159 -12.92 14.63 -10.65
N ILE A 160 -13.36 14.46 -9.40
CA ILE A 160 -14.79 14.47 -9.03
C ILE A 160 -15.38 15.87 -9.23
N LYS A 161 -14.65 16.91 -8.84
CA LYS A 161 -15.12 18.30 -9.02
C LYS A 161 -15.28 18.69 -10.49
N ALA A 162 -14.49 18.07 -11.39
CA ALA A 162 -14.59 18.29 -12.84
C ALA A 162 -15.92 17.78 -13.45
N PHE A 163 -16.71 16.99 -12.72
CA PHE A 163 -18.05 16.59 -13.16
C PHE A 163 -19.06 17.76 -13.19
N GLY A 164 -18.72 18.89 -12.54
CA GLY A 164 -19.51 20.11 -12.54
C GLY A 164 -20.61 20.15 -11.48
N GLY A 165 -20.98 21.37 -11.07
CA GLY A 165 -22.13 21.62 -10.17
C GLY A 165 -21.97 21.17 -8.71
N LEU A 166 -20.82 20.59 -8.30
CA LEU A 166 -20.62 20.05 -6.98
C LEU A 166 -19.97 21.05 -6.02
N THR A 167 -20.48 21.12 -4.80
CA THR A 167 -19.85 21.84 -3.68
C THR A 167 -18.62 21.09 -3.16
N ASN A 168 -17.77 21.75 -2.40
CA ASN A 168 -16.58 21.10 -1.81
C ASN A 168 -16.97 19.96 -0.85
N MET A 169 -18.08 20.13 -0.09
CA MET A 169 -18.58 19.10 0.81
C MET A 169 -19.06 17.86 0.03
N GLU A 170 -19.81 18.05 -1.06
CA GLU A 170 -20.25 16.94 -1.91
C GLU A 170 -19.08 16.19 -2.55
N VAL A 171 -18.04 16.90 -3.00
CA VAL A 171 -16.81 16.30 -3.50
C VAL A 171 -16.13 15.45 -2.41
N GLY A 172 -16.05 15.98 -1.18
CA GLY A 172 -15.51 15.24 -0.03
C GLY A 172 -16.27 13.95 0.25
N LEU A 173 -17.61 14.04 0.30
CA LEU A 173 -18.48 12.88 0.54
C LEU A 173 -18.42 11.86 -0.60
N LEU A 174 -18.43 12.29 -1.85
CA LEU A 174 -18.29 11.39 -3.00
C LEU A 174 -16.93 10.70 -3.02
N SER A 175 -15.87 11.37 -2.55
CA SER A 175 -14.52 10.77 -2.47
C SER A 175 -14.47 9.57 -1.52
N ILE A 176 -15.40 9.44 -0.57
CA ILE A 176 -15.49 8.29 0.35
C ILE A 176 -15.66 6.99 -0.43
N LEU A 177 -16.51 6.98 -1.48
CA LEU A 177 -16.91 5.74 -2.16
C LEU A 177 -15.76 5.04 -2.90
N PRO A 178 -14.91 5.71 -3.71
CA PRO A 178 -13.73 5.08 -4.31
C PRO A 178 -12.79 4.46 -3.27
N PHE A 179 -12.54 5.14 -2.14
CA PHE A 179 -11.70 4.60 -1.06
C PHE A 179 -12.37 3.40 -0.37
N ALA A 180 -13.69 3.45 -0.13
CA ALA A 180 -14.44 2.33 0.45
C ALA A 180 -14.38 1.08 -0.46
N CYS A 181 -14.59 1.26 -1.77
CA CYS A 181 -14.41 0.19 -2.76
C CYS A 181 -12.99 -0.40 -2.69
N GLY A 182 -11.99 0.48 -2.59
CA GLY A 182 -10.59 0.07 -2.44
C GLY A 182 -10.32 -0.73 -1.19
N ALA A 183 -10.84 -0.31 -0.04
CA ALA A 183 -10.69 -1.03 1.24
C ALA A 183 -11.33 -2.42 1.18
N VAL A 184 -12.55 -2.52 0.65
CA VAL A 184 -13.26 -3.82 0.46
C VAL A 184 -12.45 -4.74 -0.46
N GLY A 185 -12.00 -4.22 -1.60
CA GLY A 185 -11.20 -4.99 -2.56
C GLY A 185 -9.88 -5.48 -1.95
N MET A 186 -9.17 -4.63 -1.20
CA MET A 186 -7.92 -4.95 -0.53
C MET A 186 -8.10 -6.11 0.48
N ILE A 187 -9.11 -6.02 1.34
CA ILE A 187 -9.38 -7.05 2.36
C ILE A 187 -9.82 -8.36 1.69
N TYR A 188 -10.68 -8.29 0.67
CA TYR A 188 -11.12 -9.46 -0.08
C TYR A 188 -9.94 -10.19 -0.77
N CYS A 189 -9.13 -9.45 -1.53
CA CYS A 189 -7.97 -10.00 -2.23
C CYS A 189 -6.92 -10.54 -1.26
N GLY A 190 -6.64 -9.86 -0.15
CA GLY A 190 -5.73 -10.33 0.88
C GLY A 190 -6.17 -11.68 1.47
N ARG A 191 -7.44 -11.78 1.91
CA ARG A 191 -7.99 -13.03 2.45
C ARG A 191 -7.95 -14.19 1.45
N ARG A 192 -8.33 -13.92 0.20
CA ARG A 192 -8.37 -14.97 -0.83
C ARG A 192 -6.97 -15.40 -1.24
N SER A 193 -6.04 -14.44 -1.39
CA SER A 193 -4.63 -14.71 -1.71
C SER A 193 -3.96 -15.59 -0.65
N ASP A 194 -4.26 -15.37 0.64
CA ASP A 194 -3.73 -16.20 1.72
C ASP A 194 -4.33 -17.62 1.71
N ARG A 195 -5.64 -17.74 1.49
CA ARG A 195 -6.31 -19.06 1.42
C ARG A 195 -5.81 -19.92 0.26
N THR A 196 -5.58 -19.32 -0.90
CA THR A 196 -5.13 -20.02 -2.09
C THR A 196 -3.62 -20.18 -2.16
N ARG A 197 -2.87 -19.43 -1.33
CA ARG A 197 -1.40 -19.26 -1.40
C ARG A 197 -0.92 -18.80 -2.79
N GLU A 198 -1.79 -18.07 -3.50
CA GLU A 198 -1.54 -17.55 -4.83
C GLU A 198 -1.45 -16.02 -4.74
N ARG A 199 -0.24 -15.45 -4.85
CA ARG A 199 -0.04 -13.98 -4.87
C ARG A 199 -0.16 -13.43 -6.29
N ARG A 200 0.41 -14.14 -7.25
CA ARG A 200 0.57 -13.70 -8.64
C ARG A 200 -0.77 -13.32 -9.29
N TRP A 201 -1.73 -14.24 -9.30
CA TRP A 201 -2.99 -14.04 -10.01
C TRP A 201 -3.88 -12.98 -9.37
N TYR A 202 -3.76 -12.78 -8.05
CA TYR A 202 -4.47 -11.69 -7.38
C TYR A 202 -3.87 -10.33 -7.71
N VAL A 203 -2.54 -10.20 -7.82
CA VAL A 203 -1.89 -8.96 -8.30
C VAL A 203 -2.27 -8.67 -9.74
N VAL A 204 -2.21 -9.67 -10.63
CA VAL A 204 -2.58 -9.52 -12.05
C VAL A 204 -4.05 -9.12 -12.19
N GLY A 205 -4.96 -9.85 -11.57
CA GLY A 205 -6.41 -9.58 -11.68
C GLY A 205 -6.79 -8.21 -11.12
N ALA A 206 -6.22 -7.83 -9.97
CA ALA A 206 -6.47 -6.53 -9.36
C ALA A 206 -5.88 -5.38 -10.20
N ALA A 207 -4.68 -5.55 -10.78
CA ALA A 207 -4.09 -4.55 -11.67
C ALA A 207 -4.90 -4.40 -12.97
N LEU A 208 -5.41 -5.50 -13.54
CA LEU A 208 -6.30 -5.44 -14.71
C LEU A 208 -7.64 -4.77 -14.39
N LEU A 209 -8.22 -5.03 -13.20
CA LEU A 209 -9.41 -4.32 -12.73
C LEU A 209 -9.14 -2.82 -12.63
N SER A 210 -7.97 -2.42 -12.10
CA SER A 210 -7.55 -1.02 -12.03
C SER A 210 -7.42 -0.40 -13.43
N ALA A 211 -6.76 -1.11 -14.36
CA ALA A 211 -6.62 -0.67 -15.75
C ALA A 211 -7.97 -0.44 -16.41
N PHE A 212 -8.89 -1.41 -16.28
CA PHE A 212 -10.23 -1.33 -16.82
C PHE A 212 -11.03 -0.15 -16.21
N GLY A 213 -10.98 0.00 -14.88
CA GLY A 213 -11.65 1.11 -14.20
C GLY A 213 -11.15 2.47 -14.67
N PHE A 214 -9.84 2.69 -14.72
CA PHE A 214 -9.27 3.97 -15.19
C PHE A 214 -9.49 4.20 -16.69
N ALA A 215 -9.53 3.14 -17.52
CA ALA A 215 -9.91 3.27 -18.93
C ALA A 215 -11.36 3.72 -19.07
N ILE A 216 -12.30 3.12 -18.31
CA ILE A 216 -13.69 3.58 -18.26
C ILE A 216 -13.73 5.05 -17.84
N ALA A 217 -13.06 5.43 -16.74
CA ALA A 217 -13.08 6.79 -16.24
C ALA A 217 -12.52 7.80 -17.27
N GLY A 218 -11.46 7.44 -18.00
CA GLY A 218 -10.85 8.30 -19.01
C GLY A 218 -11.60 8.40 -20.33
N LEU A 219 -12.45 7.42 -20.67
CA LEU A 219 -13.22 7.37 -21.90
C LEU A 219 -14.71 7.59 -21.70
N ALA A 220 -15.15 7.81 -20.47
CA ALA A 220 -16.56 7.89 -20.11
C ALA A 220 -17.29 9.02 -20.84
N PRO A 221 -18.47 8.74 -21.41
CA PRO A 221 -19.30 9.76 -22.06
C PRO A 221 -20.07 10.63 -21.05
N SER A 222 -20.14 10.20 -19.78
CA SER A 222 -20.90 10.91 -18.74
C SER A 222 -20.20 10.84 -17.37
N PRO A 223 -20.48 11.82 -16.48
CA PRO A 223 -19.92 11.86 -15.12
C PRO A 223 -20.17 10.58 -14.30
N LEU A 224 -21.34 9.96 -14.48
CA LEU A 224 -21.69 8.74 -13.76
C LEU A 224 -20.75 7.58 -14.10
N TRP A 225 -20.49 7.33 -15.38
CA TRP A 225 -19.57 6.29 -15.82
C TRP A 225 -18.14 6.60 -15.45
N ALA A 226 -17.74 7.90 -15.50
CA ALA A 226 -16.43 8.33 -15.02
C ALA A 226 -16.25 8.01 -13.53
N PHE A 227 -17.28 8.29 -12.71
CA PHE A 227 -17.25 7.99 -11.28
C PHE A 227 -17.21 6.49 -10.98
N VAL A 228 -18.02 5.68 -11.68
CA VAL A 228 -17.96 4.21 -11.59
C VAL A 228 -16.57 3.71 -11.96
N GLY A 229 -15.98 4.24 -13.04
CA GLY A 229 -14.62 3.91 -13.44
C GLY A 229 -13.58 4.24 -12.37
N LEU A 230 -13.70 5.40 -11.70
CA LEU A 230 -12.82 5.77 -10.57
C LEU A 230 -12.97 4.80 -9.40
N CYS A 231 -14.18 4.37 -9.07
CA CYS A 231 -14.42 3.38 -8.00
C CYS A 231 -13.76 2.02 -8.33
N LEU A 232 -13.93 1.53 -9.57
CA LEU A 232 -13.31 0.30 -10.03
C LEU A 232 -11.78 0.41 -10.08
N GLY A 233 -11.26 1.54 -10.57
CA GLY A 233 -9.84 1.85 -10.63
C GLY A 233 -9.20 1.82 -9.25
N MET A 234 -9.82 2.50 -8.28
CA MET A 234 -9.38 2.52 -6.89
C MET A 234 -9.51 1.15 -6.21
N MET A 235 -10.60 0.43 -6.46
CA MET A 235 -10.76 -0.94 -5.98
C MET A 235 -9.62 -1.84 -6.46
N GLY A 236 -9.28 -1.78 -7.74
CA GLY A 236 -8.20 -2.57 -8.33
C GLY A 236 -6.83 -2.21 -7.75
N ILE A 237 -6.47 -0.92 -7.74
CA ILE A 237 -5.12 -0.51 -7.32
C ILE A 237 -4.86 -0.76 -5.84
N LEU A 238 -5.82 -0.47 -4.96
CA LEU A 238 -5.68 -0.73 -3.53
C LEU A 238 -5.69 -2.24 -3.21
N SER A 239 -6.43 -3.05 -3.97
CA SER A 239 -6.34 -4.51 -3.89
C SER A 239 -4.95 -5.03 -4.27
N THR A 240 -4.36 -4.48 -5.33
CA THR A 240 -2.98 -4.78 -5.74
C THR A 240 -1.99 -4.42 -4.63
N PHE A 241 -2.19 -3.27 -3.98
CA PHE A 241 -1.33 -2.74 -2.92
C PHE A 241 -1.19 -3.73 -1.75
N GLY A 242 -2.32 -4.25 -1.22
CA GLY A 242 -2.30 -5.19 -0.10
C GLY A 242 -1.57 -6.51 -0.41
N VAL A 243 -1.89 -7.12 -1.55
CA VAL A 243 -1.29 -8.40 -1.96
C VAL A 243 0.18 -8.24 -2.34
N PHE A 244 0.55 -7.12 -2.97
CA PHE A 244 1.93 -6.84 -3.36
C PHE A 244 2.86 -6.69 -2.16
N TRP A 245 2.48 -5.93 -1.13
CA TRP A 245 3.33 -5.76 0.05
C TRP A 245 3.45 -7.06 0.87
N ALA A 246 2.40 -7.89 0.90
CA ALA A 246 2.51 -9.24 1.45
C ALA A 246 3.51 -10.09 0.67
N TYR A 247 3.46 -10.07 -0.67
CA TYR A 247 4.42 -10.74 -1.53
C TYR A 247 5.85 -10.24 -1.30
N ALA A 248 6.05 -8.92 -1.24
CA ALA A 248 7.36 -8.33 -0.99
C ALA A 248 7.94 -8.76 0.37
N GLY A 249 7.12 -8.84 1.41
CA GLY A 249 7.51 -9.34 2.73
C GLY A 249 7.88 -10.83 2.74
N ASP A 250 7.31 -11.62 1.83
CA ASP A 250 7.62 -13.05 1.72
C ASP A 250 8.90 -13.36 0.92
N LEU A 251 9.42 -12.36 0.14
CA LEU A 251 10.59 -12.56 -0.74
C LEU A 251 11.89 -12.86 0.00
N LEU A 252 12.10 -12.24 1.16
CA LEU A 252 13.38 -12.19 1.86
C LEU A 252 13.18 -12.49 3.35
N GLY A 253 14.25 -12.85 4.06
CA GLY A 253 14.26 -13.12 5.49
C GLY A 253 15.37 -12.35 6.22
N GLY A 254 15.26 -12.23 7.55
CA GLY A 254 16.27 -11.64 8.40
C GLY A 254 16.67 -10.21 7.99
N ALA A 255 17.96 -9.90 8.02
CA ALA A 255 18.50 -8.59 7.65
C ALA A 255 18.25 -8.23 6.17
N ALA A 256 18.22 -9.21 5.27
CA ALA A 256 17.92 -9.00 3.86
C ALA A 256 16.47 -8.56 3.63
N ALA A 257 15.53 -8.98 4.50
CA ALA A 257 14.14 -8.52 4.42
C ALA A 257 14.03 -7.03 4.69
N ALA A 258 14.66 -6.52 5.75
CA ALA A 258 14.64 -5.10 6.08
C ALA A 258 15.28 -4.26 4.97
N GLY A 259 16.47 -4.62 4.50
CA GLY A 259 17.16 -3.91 3.42
C GLY A 259 16.43 -3.98 2.08
N GLY A 260 15.94 -5.16 1.71
CA GLY A 260 15.20 -5.37 0.45
C GLY A 260 13.85 -4.64 0.43
N LEU A 261 13.09 -4.69 1.53
CA LEU A 261 11.84 -3.94 1.66
C LEU A 261 12.07 -2.43 1.63
N ALA A 262 13.13 -1.94 2.29
CA ALA A 262 13.51 -0.53 2.23
C ALA A 262 13.86 -0.12 0.80
N PHE A 263 14.61 -0.94 0.07
CA PHE A 263 14.99 -0.69 -1.33
C PHE A 263 13.77 -0.69 -2.26
N ILE A 264 12.87 -1.67 -2.12
CA ILE A 264 11.60 -1.71 -2.85
C ILE A 264 10.77 -0.45 -2.54
N ASN A 265 10.65 -0.07 -1.26
CA ASN A 265 9.89 1.12 -0.87
C ASN A 265 10.51 2.41 -1.45
N THR A 266 11.84 2.56 -1.39
CA THR A 266 12.53 3.74 -1.95
C THR A 266 12.27 3.90 -3.44
N SER A 267 12.37 2.82 -4.21
CA SER A 267 12.01 2.82 -5.64
C SER A 267 10.54 3.17 -5.87
N SER A 268 9.67 2.60 -5.04
CA SER A 268 8.22 2.87 -5.13
C SER A 268 7.90 4.35 -4.87
N GLN A 269 8.61 5.01 -3.97
CA GLN A 269 8.43 6.45 -3.69
C GLN A 269 8.79 7.35 -4.89
N LEU A 270 9.68 6.91 -5.78
CA LEU A 270 9.88 7.62 -7.06
C LEU A 270 8.60 7.59 -7.91
N GLY A 271 7.88 6.48 -7.90
CA GLY A 271 6.56 6.38 -8.54
C GLY A 271 5.54 7.32 -7.89
N ALA A 272 5.49 7.35 -6.55
CA ALA A 272 4.62 8.26 -5.81
C ALA A 272 4.88 9.74 -6.13
N PHE A 273 6.14 10.10 -6.37
CA PHE A 273 6.53 11.46 -6.78
C PHE A 273 6.13 11.77 -8.21
N LEU A 274 6.44 10.88 -9.15
CA LEU A 274 6.22 11.11 -10.58
C LEU A 274 4.75 11.01 -10.99
N GLY A 275 3.96 10.14 -10.37
CA GLY A 275 2.56 9.93 -10.72
C GLY A 275 1.72 11.21 -10.73
N PRO A 276 1.65 11.95 -9.63
CA PRO A 276 0.90 13.21 -9.58
C PRO A 276 1.40 14.27 -10.56
N ILE A 277 2.73 14.33 -10.77
CA ILE A 277 3.35 15.27 -11.72
C ILE A 277 2.90 14.96 -13.15
N CYS A 278 2.99 13.70 -13.57
CA CYS A 278 2.59 13.28 -14.91
C CYS A 278 1.10 13.52 -15.18
N VAL A 279 0.24 13.16 -14.20
CA VAL A 279 -1.20 13.43 -14.30
C VAL A 279 -1.48 14.92 -14.37
N GLY A 280 -0.80 15.74 -13.55
CA GLY A 280 -0.95 17.19 -13.54
C GLY A 280 -0.48 17.84 -14.84
N TYR A 281 0.65 17.39 -15.38
CA TYR A 281 1.15 17.85 -16.68
C TYR A 281 0.17 17.53 -17.81
N LEU A 282 -0.33 16.30 -17.88
CA LEU A 282 -1.31 15.90 -18.88
C LEU A 282 -2.62 16.68 -18.74
N LYS A 283 -3.07 16.94 -17.49
CA LYS A 283 -4.23 17.80 -17.26
C LYS A 283 -4.02 19.22 -17.79
N GLN A 284 -2.83 19.80 -17.57
CA GLN A 284 -2.53 21.14 -18.10
C GLN A 284 -2.50 21.16 -19.63
N ALA A 285 -1.95 20.12 -20.26
CA ALA A 285 -1.82 20.02 -21.70
C ALA A 285 -3.18 19.76 -22.40
N SER A 286 -4.01 18.89 -21.84
CA SER A 286 -5.30 18.46 -22.43
C SER A 286 -6.53 19.20 -21.88
N GLN A 287 -6.36 20.02 -20.83
CA GLN A 287 -7.42 20.71 -20.06
C GLN A 287 -8.44 19.74 -19.41
N THR A 288 -8.19 18.42 -19.47
CA THR A 288 -9.05 17.37 -18.91
C THR A 288 -8.23 16.35 -18.13
N PHE A 289 -8.87 15.53 -17.32
CA PHE A 289 -8.21 14.41 -16.64
C PHE A 289 -8.13 13.13 -17.50
N ASN A 290 -8.76 13.10 -18.65
CA ASN A 290 -8.89 11.90 -19.49
C ASN A 290 -7.51 11.29 -19.84
N SER A 291 -6.58 12.10 -20.32
CA SER A 291 -5.22 11.66 -20.67
C SER A 291 -4.45 11.12 -19.47
N GLY A 292 -4.63 11.75 -18.30
CA GLY A 292 -4.03 11.29 -17.04
C GLY A 292 -4.60 9.92 -16.62
N LEU A 293 -5.91 9.74 -16.70
CA LEU A 293 -6.59 8.48 -16.38
C LEU A 293 -6.18 7.35 -17.34
N LEU A 294 -6.03 7.64 -18.63
CA LEU A 294 -5.52 6.67 -19.61
C LEU A 294 -4.06 6.30 -19.37
N LEU A 295 -3.22 7.25 -18.93
CA LEU A 295 -1.85 6.96 -18.48
C LEU A 295 -1.85 6.00 -17.27
N LEU A 296 -2.68 6.27 -16.26
CA LEU A 296 -2.81 5.41 -15.10
C LEU A 296 -3.29 4.01 -15.48
N SER A 297 -4.24 3.92 -16.41
CA SER A 297 -4.69 2.64 -16.99
C SER A 297 -3.55 1.88 -17.67
N ALA A 298 -2.77 2.54 -18.53
CA ALA A 298 -1.61 1.94 -19.20
C ALA A 298 -0.57 1.44 -18.19
N CYS A 299 -0.25 2.23 -17.16
CA CYS A 299 0.65 1.82 -16.09
C CYS A 299 0.12 0.59 -15.32
N ALA A 300 -1.19 0.47 -15.13
CA ALA A 300 -1.80 -0.68 -14.48
C ALA A 300 -1.71 -1.95 -15.37
N VAL A 301 -1.84 -1.82 -16.70
CA VAL A 301 -1.57 -2.93 -17.64
C VAL A 301 -0.11 -3.36 -17.53
N VAL A 302 0.84 -2.41 -17.54
CA VAL A 302 2.27 -2.72 -17.36
C VAL A 302 2.52 -3.45 -16.04
N THR A 303 1.89 -3.00 -14.95
CA THR A 303 1.95 -3.69 -13.65
C THR A 303 1.47 -5.14 -13.75
N ALA A 304 0.35 -5.38 -14.43
CA ALA A 304 -0.18 -6.73 -14.63
C ALA A 304 0.77 -7.60 -15.46
N LEU A 305 1.36 -7.06 -16.54
CA LEU A 305 2.32 -7.78 -17.37
C LEU A 305 3.60 -8.16 -16.60
N ILE A 306 4.13 -7.23 -15.80
CA ILE A 306 5.30 -7.53 -14.95
C ILE A 306 4.92 -8.59 -13.90
N ALA A 307 3.73 -8.49 -13.30
CA ALA A 307 3.25 -9.44 -12.31
C ALA A 307 3.07 -10.86 -12.88
N LEU A 308 2.82 -11.02 -14.18
CA LEU A 308 2.83 -12.33 -14.84
C LEU A 308 4.19 -13.05 -14.75
N SER A 309 5.29 -12.32 -14.56
CA SER A 309 6.63 -12.88 -14.36
C SER A 309 6.93 -13.29 -12.91
N LEU A 310 6.04 -12.98 -11.95
CA LEU A 310 6.18 -13.42 -10.57
C LEU A 310 6.00 -14.95 -10.50
N ARG A 311 6.79 -15.62 -9.65
CA ARG A 311 6.62 -17.05 -9.37
C ARG A 311 5.68 -17.26 -8.19
N ASN A 312 4.86 -18.30 -8.25
CA ASN A 312 3.98 -18.70 -7.15
C ASN A 312 4.78 -19.27 -5.98
N ALA A 313 4.32 -19.02 -4.75
CA ALA A 313 4.94 -19.54 -3.52
C ALA A 313 5.05 -21.08 -3.54
N ARG A 314 4.03 -21.79 -4.03
CA ARG A 314 4.07 -23.26 -4.21
C ARG A 314 5.22 -23.77 -5.10
N ALA A 315 5.52 -23.05 -6.18
CA ALA A 315 6.63 -23.40 -7.07
C ALA A 315 7.99 -23.15 -6.40
N GLN A 316 8.03 -22.29 -5.38
CA GLN A 316 9.25 -22.04 -4.60
C GLN A 316 9.49 -23.13 -3.56
N GLU A 317 8.48 -23.53 -2.80
CA GLU A 317 8.56 -24.63 -1.83
C GLU A 317 8.97 -25.93 -2.55
N ALA A 318 8.33 -26.23 -3.69
CA ALA A 318 8.67 -27.41 -4.49
C ALA A 318 10.12 -27.39 -5.01
N ALA A 319 10.61 -26.24 -5.47
CA ALA A 319 11.98 -26.09 -5.94
C ALA A 319 13.02 -26.22 -4.81
N VAL A 320 12.73 -25.68 -3.62
CA VAL A 320 13.61 -25.79 -2.43
C VAL A 320 13.63 -27.22 -1.91
N ILE A 321 12.47 -27.89 -1.86
CA ILE A 321 12.38 -29.31 -1.45
C ILE A 321 13.12 -30.20 -2.45
N SER A 322 12.99 -29.96 -3.76
CA SER A 322 13.71 -30.71 -4.79
C SER A 322 15.23 -30.50 -4.70
N GLN A 323 15.70 -29.30 -4.37
CA GLN A 323 17.14 -29.04 -4.19
C GLN A 323 17.71 -29.59 -2.86
N ALA A 324 16.87 -29.79 -1.85
CA ALA A 324 17.27 -30.36 -0.56
C ALA A 324 17.31 -31.91 -0.58
N LEU A 325 16.72 -32.53 -1.60
CA LEU A 325 16.69 -34.00 -1.80
C LEU A 325 17.80 -34.50 -2.74
N VAL A 326 18.57 -33.59 -3.33
CA VAL A 326 19.77 -33.86 -4.15
C VAL A 326 21.03 -33.45 -3.38
#